data_3bf19e78155d0cb9490f16194e8b49fa
#
_entry.id   3bf19e78155d0cb9490f16194e8b49fa
#
_cell.length_a   1.000
_cell.length_b   1.000
_cell.length_c   1.000
_cell.angle_alpha   90.00
_cell.angle_beta   90.00
_cell.angle_gamma   90.00
#
_symmetry.space_group_name_H-M   'P 1'
#
loop_
_entity.id
_entity.type
_entity.pdbx_description
1 polymer ?
#
loop_
_entity_poly.entity_id
_entity_poly.type
_entity_poly.pdbx_seq_one_letter_code
_entity_poly.pdbx_strand_id
1 'polypeptide(L)'
;MAGKSTYMRQIALITLLAQIGSFVPAKSAQIGIVDAIYTRVGASDDLATGQSTFMVEMNEVAEILKNATSRSLIILDEIGRGTSTFDGMSIARAVLEFVCKKKTLGAKSLFATHYHELTVMEGLLDGVKNYSIACLLYTSPSPRDCS
;
A
#
# COMPACT_ATOMS: atom_id res chain seq x y z
N MET A 1 -4.14 -2.05 14.68
CA MET A 1 -3.93 -1.65 13.26
C MET A 1 -4.80 -0.44 12.95
N ALA A 2 -4.21 0.65 12.46
CA ALA A 2 -4.90 1.97 12.41
C ALA A 2 -5.70 2.22 11.11
N GLY A 3 -6.20 1.18 10.43
CA GLY A 3 -7.01 1.35 9.21
C GLY A 3 -6.23 1.74 7.95
N LYS A 4 -4.90 1.63 7.93
CA LYS A 4 -4.05 1.95 6.75
C LYS A 4 -4.49 1.17 5.52
N SER A 5 -4.58 -0.14 5.63
CA SER A 5 -4.98 -1.03 4.52
C SER A 5 -6.36 -0.69 3.98
N THR A 6 -7.32 -0.39 4.86
CA THR A 6 -8.68 0.02 4.46
C THR A 6 -8.65 1.34 3.70
N TYR A 7 -7.88 2.32 4.17
CA TYR A 7 -7.73 3.60 3.49
C TYR A 7 -7.10 3.45 2.10
N MET A 8 -6.06 2.61 1.98
CA MET A 8 -5.39 2.37 0.70
C MET A 8 -6.31 1.64 -0.29
N ARG A 9 -7.08 0.65 0.18
CA ARG A 9 -8.11 -0.02 -0.64
C ARG A 9 -9.19 0.94 -1.11
N GLN A 10 -9.62 1.88 -0.25
CA GLN A 10 -10.58 2.92 -0.61
C GLN A 10 -10.07 3.78 -1.77
N ILE A 11 -8.80 4.19 -1.74
CA ILE A 11 -8.19 4.97 -2.83
C ILE A 11 -8.18 4.18 -4.14
N ALA A 12 -7.83 2.89 -4.10
CA ALA A 12 -7.88 2.02 -5.28
C ALA A 12 -9.30 1.93 -5.87
N LEU A 13 -10.30 1.72 -5.02
CA LEU A 13 -11.69 1.61 -5.45
C LEU A 13 -12.22 2.93 -6.02
N ILE A 14 -11.92 4.07 -5.39
CA ILE A 14 -12.30 5.39 -5.91
C ILE A 14 -11.66 5.63 -7.27
N THR A 15 -10.38 5.29 -7.43
CA THR A 15 -9.69 5.42 -8.71
C THR A 15 -10.32 4.54 -9.77
N LEU A 16 -10.64 3.28 -9.45
CA LEU A 16 -11.31 2.36 -10.37
C LEU A 16 -12.69 2.87 -10.78
N LEU A 17 -13.51 3.28 -9.82
CA LEU A 17 -14.84 3.84 -10.09
C LEU A 17 -14.78 5.06 -11.01
N ALA A 18 -13.83 5.97 -10.75
CA ALA A 18 -13.64 7.14 -11.61
C ALA A 18 -13.20 6.77 -13.03
N GLN A 19 -12.32 5.76 -13.20
CA GLN A 19 -11.86 5.31 -14.52
C GLN A 19 -12.98 4.70 -15.36
N ILE A 20 -13.97 4.04 -14.75
CA ILE A 20 -15.14 3.48 -15.45
C ILE A 20 -16.28 4.49 -15.62
N GLY A 21 -16.09 5.76 -15.21
CA GLY A 21 -17.08 6.82 -15.33
C GLY A 21 -18.21 6.76 -14.30
N SER A 22 -18.00 6.07 -13.18
CA SER A 22 -18.97 5.99 -12.09
C SER A 22 -18.83 7.16 -11.11
N PHE A 23 -19.88 7.40 -10.32
CA PHE A 23 -19.81 8.28 -9.17
C PHE A 23 -18.85 7.73 -8.11
N VAL A 24 -18.16 8.62 -7.43
CA VAL A 24 -17.23 8.28 -6.35
C VAL A 24 -17.75 8.81 -5.01
N PRO A 25 -17.49 8.13 -3.89
CA PRO A 25 -17.92 8.55 -2.56
C PRO A 25 -17.05 9.70 -2.02
N ALA A 26 -17.10 10.85 -2.69
CA ALA A 26 -16.35 12.05 -2.34
C ALA A 26 -17.14 13.31 -2.73
N LYS A 27 -16.91 14.43 -2.03
CA LYS A 27 -17.50 15.73 -2.39
C LYS A 27 -17.00 16.22 -3.75
N SER A 28 -15.73 15.97 -4.02
CA SER A 28 -15.07 16.23 -5.31
C SER A 28 -13.87 15.30 -5.46
N ALA A 29 -13.53 14.95 -6.69
CA ALA A 29 -12.34 14.14 -6.97
C ALA A 29 -11.72 14.62 -8.29
N GLN A 30 -10.38 14.76 -8.27
CA GLN A 30 -9.57 15.00 -9.45
C GLN A 30 -8.56 13.87 -9.56
N ILE A 31 -8.80 12.94 -10.47
CA ILE A 31 -8.05 11.71 -10.58
C ILE A 31 -7.42 11.65 -11.98
N GLY A 32 -6.09 11.50 -12.02
CA GLY A 32 -5.38 11.27 -13.28
C GLY A 32 -5.72 9.90 -13.87
N ILE A 33 -5.60 9.78 -15.18
CA ILE A 33 -5.79 8.50 -15.87
C ILE A 33 -4.69 7.53 -15.46
N VAL A 34 -5.08 6.34 -15.02
CA VAL A 34 -4.18 5.22 -14.74
C VAL A 34 -4.41 4.10 -15.75
N ASP A 35 -3.34 3.43 -16.15
CA ASP A 35 -3.42 2.29 -17.07
C ASP A 35 -3.70 0.97 -16.35
N ALA A 36 -3.28 0.86 -15.10
CA ALA A 36 -3.55 -0.30 -14.26
C ALA A 36 -3.52 0.07 -12.77
N ILE A 37 -4.19 -0.73 -11.96
CA ILE A 37 -4.16 -0.66 -10.51
C ILE A 37 -3.64 -2.00 -9.99
N TYR A 38 -2.48 -1.97 -9.36
CA TYR A 38 -1.87 -3.15 -8.75
C TYR A 38 -1.99 -3.06 -7.24
N THR A 39 -2.43 -4.14 -6.62
CA THR A 39 -2.57 -4.18 -5.17
C THR A 39 -1.92 -5.43 -4.59
N ARG A 40 -1.07 -5.24 -3.61
CA ARG A 40 -0.59 -6.30 -2.73
C ARG A 40 -0.96 -5.91 -1.30
N VAL A 41 -2.04 -6.45 -0.80
CA VAL A 41 -2.62 -6.11 0.50
C VAL A 41 -2.87 -7.38 1.29
N GLY A 42 -2.14 -7.55 2.38
CA GLY A 42 -2.29 -8.64 3.36
C GLY A 42 -2.25 -10.05 2.76
N ALA A 43 -1.52 -10.96 3.38
CA ALA A 43 -1.69 -12.38 3.08
C ALA A 43 -3.02 -12.84 3.67
N SER A 44 -3.94 -13.35 2.88
CA SER A 44 -4.79 -14.42 3.35
C SER A 44 -3.85 -15.62 3.54
N ASP A 45 -3.86 -16.21 4.75
CA ASP A 45 -3.17 -17.45 5.04
C ASP A 45 -3.77 -18.58 4.19
N ASP A 46 -3.45 -18.60 2.91
CA ASP A 46 -3.84 -19.70 2.04
C ASP A 46 -2.82 -20.84 2.21
N LEU A 47 -2.98 -21.55 3.32
CA LEU A 47 -2.18 -22.73 3.69
C LEU A 47 -2.35 -23.90 2.70
N ALA A 48 -3.20 -23.76 1.70
CA ALA A 48 -3.57 -24.84 0.79
C ALA A 48 -2.50 -25.17 -0.26
N THR A 49 -1.54 -24.29 -0.53
CA THR A 49 -0.59 -24.48 -1.65
C THR A 49 0.79 -24.97 -1.26
N GLY A 50 1.09 -25.12 0.04
CA GLY A 50 2.40 -25.59 0.53
C GLY A 50 3.58 -24.65 0.20
N GLN A 51 3.34 -23.51 -0.41
CA GLN A 51 4.36 -22.48 -0.63
C GLN A 51 4.47 -21.60 0.62
N SER A 52 5.70 -21.17 0.93
CA SER A 52 5.93 -20.19 1.98
C SER A 52 5.19 -18.89 1.61
N THR A 53 4.45 -18.31 2.57
CA THR A 53 3.73 -17.04 2.40
C THR A 53 4.65 -15.93 1.91
N PHE A 54 5.93 -15.95 2.29
CA PHE A 54 6.95 -15.05 1.81
C PHE A 54 7.26 -15.21 0.31
N MET A 55 7.35 -16.45 -0.19
CA MET A 55 7.59 -16.69 -1.62
C MET A 55 6.43 -16.24 -2.50
N VAL A 56 5.20 -16.47 -2.03
CA VAL A 56 3.99 -15.97 -2.70
C VAL A 56 4.03 -14.45 -2.78
N GLU A 57 4.32 -13.78 -1.65
CA GLU A 57 4.46 -12.34 -1.59
C GLU A 57 5.52 -11.82 -2.59
N MET A 58 6.70 -12.44 -2.61
CA MET A 58 7.78 -12.01 -3.51
C MET A 58 7.43 -12.20 -4.99
N ASN A 59 6.75 -13.27 -5.33
CA ASN A 59 6.29 -13.51 -6.70
C ASN A 59 5.26 -12.46 -7.13
N GLU A 60 4.28 -12.15 -6.26
CA GLU A 60 3.29 -11.11 -6.55
C GLU A 60 3.94 -9.73 -6.71
N VAL A 61 4.85 -9.36 -5.81
CA VAL A 61 5.60 -8.10 -5.92
C VAL A 61 6.41 -8.06 -7.22
N ALA A 62 7.11 -9.14 -7.56
CA ALA A 62 7.89 -9.24 -8.80
C ALA A 62 7.01 -9.04 -10.05
N GLU A 63 5.83 -9.67 -10.09
CA GLU A 63 4.88 -9.50 -11.19
C GLU A 63 4.37 -8.05 -11.29
N ILE A 64 4.10 -7.40 -10.17
CA ILE A 64 3.73 -5.98 -10.15
C ILE A 64 4.87 -5.12 -10.73
N LEU A 65 6.10 -5.29 -10.23
CA LEU A 65 7.25 -4.50 -10.68
C LEU A 65 7.60 -4.72 -12.17
N LYS A 66 7.32 -5.91 -12.70
CA LYS A 66 7.55 -6.26 -14.09
C LYS A 66 6.51 -5.65 -15.04
N ASN A 67 5.26 -5.58 -14.63
CA ASN A 67 4.14 -5.19 -15.49
C ASN A 67 3.69 -3.75 -15.31
N ALA A 68 4.00 -3.12 -14.18
CA ALA A 68 3.59 -1.75 -13.90
C ALA A 68 4.34 -0.74 -14.78
N THR A 69 3.69 0.38 -15.07
CA THR A 69 4.24 1.53 -15.79
C THR A 69 4.25 2.77 -14.91
N SER A 70 4.85 3.85 -15.37
CA SER A 70 4.84 5.14 -14.66
C SER A 70 3.43 5.74 -14.51
N ARG A 71 2.42 5.23 -15.23
CA ARG A 71 1.02 5.63 -15.14
C ARG A 71 0.17 4.70 -14.28
N SER A 72 0.74 3.63 -13.74
CA SER A 72 0.04 2.71 -12.86
C SER A 72 -0.12 3.28 -11.45
N LEU A 73 -1.18 2.86 -10.77
CA LEU A 73 -1.34 3.05 -9.33
C LEU A 73 -0.96 1.75 -8.62
N ILE A 74 0.00 1.82 -7.70
CA ILE A 74 0.52 0.67 -6.98
C ILE A 74 0.21 0.79 -5.49
N ILE A 75 -0.37 -0.23 -4.92
CA ILE A 75 -0.69 -0.30 -3.49
C ILE A 75 0.03 -1.50 -2.88
N LEU A 76 0.96 -1.22 -1.99
CA LEU A 76 1.78 -2.22 -1.31
C LEU A 76 1.60 -2.10 0.20
N ASP A 77 1.14 -3.17 0.83
CA ASP A 77 0.85 -3.20 2.26
C ASP A 77 1.72 -4.23 2.97
N GLU A 78 2.52 -3.75 3.91
CA GLU A 78 3.39 -4.55 4.79
C GLU A 78 4.33 -5.53 4.07
N ILE A 79 5.00 -5.07 3.00
CA ILE A 79 5.96 -5.89 2.25
C ILE A 79 7.15 -6.30 3.14
N GLY A 80 7.58 -7.57 3.03
CA GLY A 80 8.72 -8.12 3.74
C GLY A 80 8.38 -8.69 5.12
N ARG A 81 7.09 -8.80 5.47
CA ARG A 81 6.68 -9.29 6.80
C ARG A 81 6.95 -10.78 7.02
N GLY A 82 7.02 -11.57 5.94
CA GLY A 82 7.18 -13.03 5.99
C GLY A 82 8.61 -13.55 6.19
N THR A 83 9.59 -12.67 6.48
CA THR A 83 10.99 -13.04 6.66
C THR A 83 11.61 -12.32 7.87
N SER A 84 12.94 -12.46 8.06
CA SER A 84 13.64 -11.75 9.14
C SER A 84 13.46 -10.23 9.01
N THR A 85 13.47 -9.51 10.13
CA THR A 85 13.27 -8.05 10.14
C THR A 85 14.25 -7.31 9.23
N PHE A 86 15.52 -7.70 9.25
CA PHE A 86 16.54 -7.04 8.42
C PHE A 86 16.37 -7.32 6.93
N ASP A 87 16.07 -8.55 6.57
CA ASP A 87 15.84 -8.94 5.16
C ASP A 87 14.55 -8.28 4.65
N GLY A 88 13.47 -8.35 5.43
CA GLY A 88 12.20 -7.74 5.09
C GLY A 88 12.30 -6.22 4.89
N MET A 89 13.01 -5.53 5.78
CA MET A 89 13.26 -4.10 5.66
C MET A 89 14.10 -3.77 4.41
N SER A 90 15.14 -4.58 4.12
CA SER A 90 15.99 -4.38 2.94
C SER A 90 15.20 -4.55 1.65
N ILE A 91 14.34 -5.56 1.56
CA ILE A 91 13.45 -5.79 0.44
C ILE A 91 12.44 -4.65 0.30
N ALA A 92 11.77 -4.26 1.39
CA ALA A 92 10.81 -3.18 1.38
C ALA A 92 11.44 -1.86 0.90
N ARG A 93 12.66 -1.57 1.34
CA ARG A 93 13.44 -0.41 0.88
C ARG A 93 13.74 -0.50 -0.62
N ALA A 94 14.23 -1.63 -1.11
CA ALA A 94 14.56 -1.81 -2.52
C ALA A 94 13.33 -1.65 -3.43
N VAL A 95 12.19 -2.21 -3.02
CA VAL A 95 10.90 -2.08 -3.73
C VAL A 95 10.47 -0.62 -3.75
N LEU A 96 10.50 0.08 -2.60
CA LEU A 96 10.14 1.49 -2.50
C LEU A 96 11.02 2.35 -3.43
N GLU A 97 12.34 2.15 -3.40
CA GLU A 97 13.27 2.87 -4.27
C GLU A 97 12.98 2.63 -5.75
N PHE A 98 12.71 1.38 -6.13
CA PHE A 98 12.41 1.01 -7.52
C PHE A 98 11.13 1.68 -8.01
N VAL A 99 10.08 1.66 -7.20
CA VAL A 99 8.76 2.22 -7.56
C VAL A 99 8.81 3.75 -7.66
N CYS A 100 9.51 4.43 -6.75
CA CYS A 100 9.52 5.89 -6.66
C CYS A 100 10.46 6.58 -7.65
N LYS A 101 11.61 5.95 -7.99
CA LYS A 101 12.59 6.57 -8.88
C LYS A 101 12.09 6.64 -10.32
N LYS A 102 12.06 7.84 -10.91
CA LYS A 102 11.68 8.05 -12.32
C LYS A 102 12.54 7.29 -13.32
N LYS A 103 13.79 6.98 -12.95
CA LYS A 103 14.72 6.22 -13.80
C LYS A 103 14.38 4.73 -13.88
N THR A 104 13.67 4.19 -12.90
CA THR A 104 13.22 2.80 -12.85
C THR A 104 11.77 2.72 -13.24
N LEU A 105 10.84 3.00 -12.36
CA LEU A 105 9.40 2.93 -12.63
C LEU A 105 8.71 4.30 -12.57
N GLY A 106 8.88 5.03 -11.47
CA GLY A 106 8.28 6.36 -11.28
C GLY A 106 6.76 6.35 -11.21
N ALA A 107 6.17 5.26 -10.72
CA ALA A 107 4.73 5.10 -10.57
C ALA A 107 4.20 5.80 -9.32
N LYS A 108 2.91 6.17 -9.34
CA LYS A 108 2.21 6.61 -8.13
C LYS A 108 1.95 5.41 -7.24
N SER A 109 2.35 5.50 -5.98
CA SER A 109 2.21 4.39 -5.05
C SER A 109 1.79 4.82 -3.66
N LEU A 110 1.08 3.93 -3.00
CA LEU A 110 0.81 3.96 -1.57
C LEU A 110 1.54 2.77 -0.95
N PHE A 111 2.43 3.05 -0.03
CA PHE A 111 3.28 2.05 0.61
C PHE A 111 3.04 2.09 2.12
N ALA A 112 2.38 1.08 2.66
CA ALA A 112 2.22 0.95 4.10
C ALA A 112 3.29 0.01 4.65
N THR A 113 3.91 0.43 5.74
CA THR A 113 4.93 -0.35 6.41
C THR A 113 4.91 -0.12 7.92
N HIS A 114 5.44 -1.07 8.66
CA HIS A 114 5.74 -0.96 10.08
C HIS A 114 7.25 -0.72 10.32
N TYR A 115 8.07 -0.71 9.28
CA TYR A 115 9.48 -0.38 9.37
C TYR A 115 9.66 1.12 9.51
N HIS A 116 9.84 1.61 10.74
CA HIS A 116 10.03 3.04 11.02
C HIS A 116 11.29 3.61 10.37
N GLU A 117 12.28 2.78 10.13
CA GLU A 117 13.54 3.14 9.48
C GLU A 117 13.32 3.63 8.05
N LEU A 118 12.24 3.22 7.38
CA LEU A 118 11.93 3.67 6.03
C LEU A 118 11.41 5.12 5.99
N THR A 119 11.08 5.73 7.12
CA THR A 119 10.67 7.14 7.15
C THR A 119 11.77 8.10 6.70
N VAL A 120 13.03 7.72 6.83
CA VAL A 120 14.17 8.52 6.33
C VAL A 120 14.17 8.66 4.81
N MET A 121 13.43 7.80 4.09
CA MET A 121 13.37 7.82 2.62
C MET A 121 12.74 9.11 2.07
N GLU A 122 11.92 9.82 2.85
CA GLU A 122 11.38 11.14 2.48
C GLU A 122 12.49 12.17 2.24
N GLY A 123 13.58 12.11 3.03
CA GLY A 123 14.75 12.98 2.85
C GLY A 123 15.75 12.50 1.79
N LEU A 124 15.66 11.25 1.35
CA LEU A 124 16.62 10.62 0.44
C LEU A 124 16.09 10.48 -0.99
N LEU A 125 14.79 10.42 -1.17
CA LEU A 125 14.15 10.21 -2.47
C LEU A 125 13.16 11.32 -2.77
N ASP A 126 13.33 11.96 -3.93
CA ASP A 126 12.35 12.90 -4.44
C ASP A 126 11.01 12.21 -4.70
N GLY A 127 9.92 12.85 -4.22
CA GLY A 127 8.56 12.34 -4.46
C GLY A 127 8.05 11.35 -3.41
N VAL A 128 8.85 11.01 -2.40
CA VAL A 128 8.39 10.25 -1.23
C VAL A 128 7.88 11.21 -0.16
N LYS A 129 6.71 10.91 0.41
CA LYS A 129 6.15 11.62 1.55
C LYS A 129 5.63 10.64 2.59
N ASN A 130 5.94 10.92 3.85
CA ASN A 130 5.46 10.14 4.98
C ASN A 130 4.12 10.65 5.48
N TYR A 131 3.22 9.72 5.75
CA TYR A 131 1.93 10.00 6.37
C TYR A 131 1.71 9.06 7.53
N SER A 132 1.10 9.56 8.60
CA SER A 132 0.63 8.74 9.71
C SER A 132 -0.90 8.74 9.74
N ILE A 133 -1.50 7.59 9.95
CA ILE A 133 -2.94 7.47 10.17
C ILE A 133 -3.18 7.37 11.67
N ALA A 134 -3.84 8.39 12.24
CA ALA A 134 -4.33 8.36 13.60
C ALA A 134 -5.75 7.79 13.60
N CYS A 135 -5.99 6.76 14.40
CA CYS A 135 -7.34 6.29 14.68
C CYS A 135 -7.90 7.14 15.82
N LEU A 136 -8.83 8.02 15.52
CA LEU A 136 -9.64 8.66 16.53
C LEU A 136 -10.69 7.64 16.97
N LEU A 137 -10.43 6.93 18.06
CA LEU A 137 -11.45 6.17 18.75
C LEU A 137 -12.42 7.19 19.35
N TYR A 138 -13.54 7.44 18.68
CA TYR A 138 -14.70 7.98 19.32
C TYR A 138 -15.20 6.90 20.27
N THR A 139 -14.78 6.97 21.53
CA THR A 139 -15.46 6.27 22.61
C THR A 139 -16.79 6.98 22.81
N SER A 140 -17.81 6.59 22.06
CA SER A 140 -19.18 6.73 22.49
C SER A 140 -19.29 6.02 23.84
N PRO A 141 -19.70 6.66 24.94
CA PRO A 141 -19.88 5.95 26.20
C PRO A 141 -20.81 4.78 25.94
N SER A 142 -20.35 3.57 26.28
CA SER A 142 -21.18 2.38 26.17
C SER A 142 -22.41 2.58 27.04
N PRO A 143 -23.64 2.21 26.59
CA PRO A 143 -24.82 2.25 27.43
C PRO A 143 -24.69 1.50 28.77
N ARG A 144 -23.63 0.71 28.95
CA ARG A 144 -23.30 -0.01 30.17
C ARG A 144 -22.52 0.83 31.20
N ASP A 145 -22.02 2.00 30.82
CA ASP A 145 -21.25 2.88 31.71
C ASP A 145 -22.13 3.93 32.40
N CYS A 146 -23.46 3.83 32.24
CA CYS A 146 -24.47 4.66 32.87
C CYS A 146 -25.25 3.84 33.93
N SER A 147 -24.56 3.32 34.95
CA SER A 147 -25.20 2.76 36.15
C SER A 147 -24.42 3.09 37.40
#